data_dcc1c28351ec9e165ca9b99af72c681c
#
_entry.id   dcc1c28351ec9e165ca9b99af72c681c
#
_cell.length_a   1.000
_cell.length_b   1.000
_cell.length_c   1.000
_cell.angle_alpha   90.00
_cell.angle_beta   90.00
_cell.angle_gamma   90.00
#
_symmetry.space_group_name_H-M   'P 1'
#
loop_
_entity.id
_entity.type
_entity.pdbx_description
1 polymer ?
#
loop_
_entity_poly.entity_id
_entity_poly.type
_entity_poly.pdbx_seq_one_letter_code
_entity_poly.pdbx_strand_id
1 'polypeptide(L)'
;MLQQGYKIEYCAAAEAKTFAPEEFKEFFNQRRRWIPSTMANIMDLLQSYARTTKVNPNISYFYIFYQIILFVSSVLGPSTVLIALESAVASVFDVSPVWAYLLTYGPTVLFIVICLKAKTDIQLTWAMILSALFALLMMAVFVGSLLSIAREGWYTPTGLFFYLLVGTFVIAGILHPHEFSDLVWGLLYFICIPAGYLFLIIYAICNLNNISWGTRENKSAVLQNDGQDRKKSKKKETEEEIDCDKRNDRWHD
;
A
#
# COMPACT_ATOMS: atom_id res chain seq x y z
N MET A 1 -23.81 3.00 -6.64
CA MET A 1 -24.57 3.84 -5.67
C MET A 1 -24.62 5.30 -6.12
N LEU A 2 -23.51 6.03 -6.23
CA LEU A 2 -23.51 7.45 -6.64
C LEU A 2 -24.20 7.70 -7.98
N GLN A 3 -23.98 6.86 -8.99
CA GLN A 3 -24.62 6.89 -10.30
C GLN A 3 -26.12 6.65 -10.29
N GLN A 4 -26.65 6.09 -9.19
CA GLN A 4 -28.08 5.79 -8.99
C GLN A 4 -28.78 6.88 -8.17
N GLY A 5 -28.09 7.96 -7.79
CA GLY A 5 -28.65 9.07 -7.03
C GLY A 5 -28.56 8.93 -5.51
N TYR A 6 -27.93 7.86 -4.99
CA TYR A 6 -27.77 7.71 -3.54
C TYR A 6 -26.74 8.68 -2.97
N LYS A 7 -27.03 9.18 -1.79
CA LYS A 7 -26.12 10.02 -0.99
C LYS A 7 -25.33 9.12 -0.04
N ILE A 8 -24.05 9.41 0.12
CA ILE A 8 -23.19 8.78 1.11
C ILE A 8 -22.86 9.85 2.16
N GLU A 9 -23.10 9.55 3.40
CA GLU A 9 -22.78 10.42 4.54
C GLU A 9 -21.74 9.76 5.43
N TYR A 10 -20.84 10.58 5.94
CA TYR A 10 -19.84 10.16 6.91
C TYR A 10 -20.40 10.31 8.33
N CYS A 11 -20.31 9.24 9.12
CA CYS A 11 -20.68 9.26 10.53
C CYS A 11 -19.42 9.06 11.37
N ALA A 12 -18.93 10.13 12.01
CA ALA A 12 -17.70 10.09 12.81
C ALA A 12 -17.82 9.19 14.06
N ALA A 13 -19.03 8.95 14.57
CA ALA A 13 -19.26 8.08 15.71
C ALA A 13 -19.28 6.57 15.36
N ALA A 14 -19.30 6.23 14.07
CA ALA A 14 -19.31 4.85 13.62
C ALA A 14 -17.87 4.38 13.39
N GLU A 15 -17.29 3.71 14.38
CA GLU A 15 -15.93 3.15 14.30
C GLU A 15 -15.96 1.69 13.84
N ALA A 16 -15.14 1.37 12.83
CA ALA A 16 -14.89 0.01 12.39
C ALA A 16 -13.41 -0.33 12.61
N LYS A 17 -13.15 -1.18 13.60
CA LYS A 17 -11.78 -1.65 13.90
C LYS A 17 -11.44 -2.87 13.06
N THR A 18 -10.27 -2.85 12.42
CA THR A 18 -9.74 -3.96 11.64
C THR A 18 -8.23 -4.10 11.87
N PHE A 19 -7.70 -5.29 11.63
CA PHE A 19 -6.27 -5.53 11.69
C PHE A 19 -5.61 -5.05 10.40
N ALA A 20 -4.55 -4.26 10.53
CA ALA A 20 -3.68 -3.92 9.41
C ALA A 20 -2.83 -5.14 8.99
N PRO A 21 -2.39 -5.24 7.73
CA PRO A 21 -1.41 -6.25 7.35
C PRO A 21 -0.07 -5.98 8.06
N GLU A 22 0.45 -7.01 8.72
CA GLU A 22 1.71 -6.93 9.48
C GLU A 22 2.92 -7.31 8.63
N GLU A 23 2.72 -8.18 7.64
CA GLU A 23 3.78 -8.65 6.76
C GLU A 23 3.81 -7.89 5.43
N PHE A 24 5.02 -7.65 4.90
CA PHE A 24 5.21 -7.02 3.59
C PHE A 24 4.45 -7.74 2.47
N LYS A 25 4.51 -9.08 2.44
CA LYS A 25 3.82 -9.89 1.43
C LYS A 25 2.30 -9.74 1.52
N GLU A 26 1.77 -9.70 2.74
CA GLU A 26 0.34 -9.51 2.97
C GLU A 26 -0.11 -8.11 2.51
N PHE A 27 0.67 -7.08 2.82
CA PHE A 27 0.41 -5.71 2.39
C PHE A 27 0.39 -5.59 0.85
N PHE A 28 1.39 -6.15 0.15
CA PHE A 28 1.44 -6.12 -1.30
C PHE A 28 0.26 -6.87 -1.95
N ASN A 29 -0.09 -8.04 -1.43
CA ASN A 29 -1.24 -8.81 -1.90
C ASN A 29 -2.58 -8.12 -1.64
N GLN A 30 -2.73 -7.42 -0.53
CA GLN A 30 -3.90 -6.60 -0.25
C GLN A 30 -4.03 -5.44 -1.26
N ARG A 31 -2.95 -4.68 -1.46
CA ARG A 31 -2.93 -3.51 -2.34
C ARG A 31 -3.02 -3.87 -3.82
N ARG A 32 -2.51 -5.04 -4.23
CA ARG A 32 -2.71 -5.58 -5.58
C ARG A 32 -4.19 -5.58 -5.99
N ARG A 33 -5.10 -5.84 -5.06
CA ARG A 33 -6.56 -5.85 -5.32
C ARG A 33 -7.17 -4.45 -5.25
N TRP A 34 -6.68 -3.62 -4.33
CA TRP A 34 -7.26 -2.30 -4.10
C TRP A 34 -6.93 -1.31 -5.22
N ILE A 35 -5.71 -1.31 -5.71
CA ILE A 35 -5.27 -0.37 -6.75
C ILE A 35 -6.12 -0.51 -8.02
N PRO A 36 -6.25 -1.70 -8.66
CA PRO A 36 -7.06 -1.84 -9.85
C PRO A 36 -8.56 -1.58 -9.60
N SER A 37 -9.07 -2.00 -8.44
CA SER A 37 -10.47 -1.75 -8.07
C SER A 37 -10.77 -0.27 -7.94
N THR A 38 -9.88 0.49 -7.30
CA THR A 38 -10.02 1.95 -7.18
C THR A 38 -9.97 2.61 -8.56
N MET A 39 -9.01 2.23 -9.42
CA MET A 39 -8.90 2.77 -10.77
C MET A 39 -10.14 2.44 -11.60
N ALA A 40 -10.65 1.22 -11.53
CA ALA A 40 -11.86 0.81 -12.26
C ALA A 40 -13.10 1.61 -11.80
N ASN A 41 -13.26 1.82 -10.49
CA ASN A 41 -14.36 2.61 -9.95
C ASN A 41 -14.29 4.09 -10.38
N ILE A 42 -13.10 4.67 -10.41
CA ILE A 42 -12.91 6.04 -10.91
C ILE A 42 -13.23 6.11 -12.40
N MET A 43 -12.73 5.18 -13.21
CA MET A 43 -13.01 5.13 -14.64
C MET A 43 -14.50 4.99 -14.94
N ASP A 44 -15.21 4.10 -14.22
CA ASP A 44 -16.65 3.90 -14.39
C ASP A 44 -17.44 5.18 -14.05
N LEU A 45 -17.04 5.88 -12.97
CA LEU A 45 -17.60 7.19 -12.62
C LEU A 45 -17.34 8.23 -13.71
N LEU A 46 -16.10 8.30 -14.23
CA LEU A 46 -15.72 9.26 -15.26
C LEU A 46 -16.40 9.00 -16.60
N GLN A 47 -16.59 7.72 -16.99
CA GLN A 47 -17.32 7.37 -18.22
C GLN A 47 -18.79 7.78 -18.16
N SER A 48 -19.38 7.75 -16.98
CA SER A 48 -20.80 8.08 -16.77
C SER A 48 -21.06 9.45 -16.16
N TYR A 49 -20.06 10.34 -16.10
CA TYR A 49 -20.13 11.61 -15.35
C TYR A 49 -21.33 12.47 -15.69
N ALA A 50 -21.67 12.62 -17.00
CA ALA A 50 -22.77 13.47 -17.45
C ALA A 50 -24.16 12.94 -17.00
N ARG A 51 -24.31 11.62 -16.92
CA ARG A 51 -25.51 10.98 -16.37
C ARG A 51 -25.53 11.10 -14.85
N THR A 52 -24.41 10.82 -14.21
CA THR A 52 -24.27 10.84 -12.75
C THR A 52 -24.59 12.20 -12.17
N THR A 53 -24.08 13.30 -12.74
CA THR A 53 -24.35 14.67 -12.28
C THR A 53 -25.78 15.10 -12.50
N LYS A 54 -26.49 14.54 -13.50
CA LYS A 54 -27.93 14.81 -13.71
C LYS A 54 -28.82 14.06 -12.72
N VAL A 55 -28.46 12.82 -12.40
CA VAL A 55 -29.25 11.94 -11.51
C VAL A 55 -28.98 12.25 -10.04
N ASN A 56 -27.75 12.64 -9.70
CA ASN A 56 -27.33 12.90 -8.33
C ASN A 56 -26.91 14.36 -8.15
N PRO A 57 -27.78 15.22 -7.60
CA PRO A 57 -27.50 16.65 -7.41
C PRO A 57 -26.38 16.91 -6.37
N ASN A 58 -26.01 15.90 -5.57
CA ASN A 58 -24.94 16.02 -4.60
C ASN A 58 -23.53 15.89 -5.22
N ILE A 59 -23.44 15.46 -6.49
CA ILE A 59 -22.17 15.34 -7.21
C ILE A 59 -22.00 16.55 -8.12
N SER A 60 -21.05 17.42 -7.76
CA SER A 60 -20.69 18.59 -8.55
C SER A 60 -19.69 18.25 -9.66
N TYR A 61 -19.62 19.11 -10.68
CA TYR A 61 -18.57 19.04 -11.71
C TYR A 61 -17.16 19.23 -11.12
N PHE A 62 -17.00 19.96 -10.02
CA PHE A 62 -15.72 20.10 -9.30
C PHE A 62 -15.26 18.78 -8.73
N TYR A 63 -16.18 17.95 -8.20
CA TYR A 63 -15.87 16.61 -7.73
C TYR A 63 -15.41 15.70 -8.88
N ILE A 64 -16.06 15.78 -10.05
CA ILE A 64 -15.62 15.03 -11.24
C ILE A 64 -14.23 15.47 -11.69
N PHE A 65 -13.96 16.78 -11.73
CA PHE A 65 -12.63 17.32 -12.05
C PHE A 65 -11.56 16.84 -11.08
N TYR A 66 -11.86 16.83 -9.77
CA TYR A 66 -10.98 16.27 -8.76
C TYR A 66 -10.68 14.76 -9.01
N GLN A 67 -11.69 13.97 -9.38
CA GLN A 67 -11.51 12.56 -9.72
C GLN A 67 -10.64 12.36 -10.98
N ILE A 68 -10.73 13.25 -11.96
CA ILE A 68 -9.84 13.25 -13.14
C ILE A 68 -8.39 13.49 -12.70
N ILE A 69 -8.14 14.49 -11.85
CA ILE A 69 -6.80 14.77 -11.33
C ILE A 69 -6.25 13.56 -10.56
N LEU A 70 -7.05 12.94 -9.70
CA LEU A 70 -6.64 11.74 -8.96
C LEU A 70 -6.28 10.58 -9.90
N PHE A 71 -7.10 10.35 -10.93
CA PHE A 71 -6.84 9.30 -11.91
C PHE A 71 -5.54 9.54 -12.67
N VAL A 72 -5.36 10.73 -13.22
CA VAL A 72 -4.15 11.13 -13.96
C VAL A 72 -2.92 11.03 -13.05
N SER A 73 -3.01 11.51 -11.81
CA SER A 73 -1.91 11.44 -10.82
C SER A 73 -1.55 10.00 -10.48
N SER A 74 -2.53 9.09 -10.35
CA SER A 74 -2.25 7.69 -10.06
C SER A 74 -1.58 6.94 -11.21
N VAL A 75 -1.88 7.32 -12.46
CA VAL A 75 -1.24 6.76 -13.67
C VAL A 75 0.18 7.28 -13.83
N LEU A 76 0.40 8.59 -13.59
CA LEU A 76 1.72 9.22 -13.74
C LEU A 76 2.64 9.01 -12.55
N GLY A 77 2.11 8.62 -11.39
CA GLY A 77 2.85 8.48 -10.14
C GLY A 77 4.17 7.70 -10.25
N PRO A 78 4.17 6.47 -10.79
CA PRO A 78 5.40 5.69 -10.95
C PRO A 78 6.47 6.39 -11.77
N SER A 79 6.08 7.05 -12.86
CA SER A 79 7.00 7.77 -13.74
C SER A 79 7.59 9.00 -13.06
N THR A 80 6.78 9.74 -12.31
CA THR A 80 7.25 10.92 -11.57
C THR A 80 8.24 10.54 -10.47
N VAL A 81 7.99 9.43 -9.76
CA VAL A 81 8.92 8.90 -8.74
C VAL A 81 10.26 8.50 -9.39
N LEU A 82 10.23 7.83 -10.54
CA LEU A 82 11.48 7.43 -11.24
C LEU A 82 12.28 8.63 -11.71
N ILE A 83 11.64 9.63 -12.34
CA ILE A 83 12.30 10.83 -12.83
C ILE A 83 12.89 11.63 -11.67
N ALA A 84 12.12 11.80 -10.59
CA ALA A 84 12.59 12.53 -9.40
C ALA A 84 13.79 11.81 -8.75
N LEU A 85 13.73 10.48 -8.64
CA LEU A 85 14.79 9.69 -8.06
C LEU A 85 16.07 9.70 -8.91
N GLU A 86 15.94 9.55 -10.24
CA GLU A 86 17.05 9.63 -11.19
C GLU A 86 17.75 10.99 -11.10
N SER A 87 16.98 12.06 -11.16
CA SER A 87 17.48 13.43 -11.07
C SER A 87 18.21 13.69 -9.71
N ALA A 88 17.63 13.20 -8.61
CA ALA A 88 18.21 13.31 -7.29
C ALA A 88 19.52 12.50 -7.15
N VAL A 89 19.54 11.28 -7.70
CA VAL A 89 20.75 10.44 -7.72
C VAL A 89 21.88 11.12 -8.51
N ALA A 90 21.57 11.64 -9.70
CA ALA A 90 22.55 12.35 -10.51
C ALA A 90 23.15 13.55 -9.76
N SER A 91 22.31 14.35 -9.10
CA SER A 91 22.70 15.54 -8.37
C SER A 91 23.48 15.25 -7.08
N VAL A 92 23.03 14.29 -6.27
CA VAL A 92 23.62 13.98 -4.95
C VAL A 92 24.96 13.27 -5.07
N PHE A 93 25.05 12.31 -6.02
CA PHE A 93 26.27 11.52 -6.19
C PHE A 93 27.22 12.07 -7.26
N ASP A 94 26.87 13.18 -7.90
CA ASP A 94 27.64 13.78 -9.00
C ASP A 94 28.03 12.76 -10.09
N VAL A 95 27.10 11.86 -10.41
CA VAL A 95 27.29 10.85 -11.45
C VAL A 95 26.64 11.31 -12.77
N SER A 96 27.18 10.81 -13.89
CA SER A 96 26.58 11.14 -15.17
C SER A 96 25.13 10.66 -15.26
N PRO A 97 24.26 11.38 -15.99
CA PRO A 97 22.84 11.02 -16.13
C PRO A 97 22.62 9.58 -16.61
N VAL A 98 23.54 9.04 -17.40
CA VAL A 98 23.46 7.65 -17.91
C VAL A 98 23.54 6.64 -16.75
N TRP A 99 24.47 6.85 -15.81
CA TRP A 99 24.59 5.94 -14.67
C TRP A 99 23.43 6.09 -13.70
N ALA A 100 22.95 7.32 -13.46
CA ALA A 100 21.76 7.55 -12.65
C ALA A 100 20.53 6.86 -13.26
N TYR A 101 20.35 6.98 -14.59
CA TYR A 101 19.31 6.27 -15.32
C TYR A 101 19.42 4.76 -15.18
N LEU A 102 20.58 4.17 -15.41
CA LEU A 102 20.79 2.72 -15.31
C LEU A 102 20.53 2.21 -13.88
N LEU A 103 20.91 2.98 -12.86
CA LEU A 103 20.72 2.61 -11.46
C LEU A 103 19.23 2.62 -11.04
N THR A 104 18.43 3.52 -11.58
CA THR A 104 17.02 3.67 -11.21
C THR A 104 16.07 2.87 -12.12
N TYR A 105 16.25 2.96 -13.42
CA TYR A 105 15.37 2.28 -14.39
C TYR A 105 15.75 0.81 -14.61
N GLY A 106 17.05 0.46 -14.53
CA GLY A 106 17.49 -0.92 -14.72
C GLY A 106 16.80 -1.93 -13.79
N PRO A 107 16.88 -1.74 -12.46
CA PRO A 107 16.16 -2.59 -11.51
C PRO A 107 14.63 -2.56 -11.67
N THR A 108 14.08 -1.41 -12.07
CA THR A 108 12.64 -1.28 -12.31
C THR A 108 12.18 -2.12 -13.50
N VAL A 109 12.88 -2.07 -14.61
CA VAL A 109 12.61 -2.90 -15.80
C VAL A 109 12.80 -4.38 -15.47
N LEU A 110 13.86 -4.72 -14.73
CA LEU A 110 14.07 -6.09 -14.26
C LEU A 110 12.87 -6.58 -13.43
N PHE A 111 12.36 -5.75 -12.54
CA PHE A 111 11.19 -6.08 -11.72
C PHE A 111 9.93 -6.31 -12.57
N ILE A 112 9.68 -5.47 -13.59
CA ILE A 112 8.58 -5.69 -14.54
C ILE A 112 8.70 -7.06 -15.22
N VAL A 113 9.89 -7.43 -15.70
CA VAL A 113 10.12 -8.73 -16.34
C VAL A 113 9.87 -9.88 -15.36
N ILE A 114 10.30 -9.73 -14.10
CA ILE A 114 10.04 -10.72 -13.05
C ILE A 114 8.54 -10.85 -12.78
N CYS A 115 7.81 -9.73 -12.69
CA CYS A 115 6.36 -9.72 -12.46
C CYS A 115 5.58 -10.39 -13.60
N LEU A 116 6.08 -10.33 -14.84
CA LEU A 116 5.43 -10.94 -16.00
C LEU A 116 5.75 -12.43 -16.18
N LYS A 117 6.90 -12.91 -15.68
CA LYS A 117 7.38 -14.27 -15.95
C LYS A 117 7.46 -15.18 -14.74
N ALA A 118 7.65 -14.65 -13.53
CA ALA A 118 7.91 -15.44 -12.34
C ALA A 118 6.63 -15.72 -11.54
N LYS A 119 6.72 -16.72 -10.64
CA LYS A 119 5.66 -17.02 -9.65
C LYS A 119 5.53 -15.91 -8.62
N THR A 120 4.34 -15.75 -8.04
CA THR A 120 4.00 -14.70 -7.07
C THR A 120 4.98 -14.60 -5.89
N ASP A 121 5.44 -15.72 -5.33
CA ASP A 121 6.39 -15.70 -4.22
C ASP A 121 7.76 -15.10 -4.61
N ILE A 122 8.22 -15.39 -5.83
CA ILE A 122 9.46 -14.83 -6.37
C ILE A 122 9.28 -13.32 -6.62
N GLN A 123 8.14 -12.90 -7.19
CA GLN A 123 7.83 -11.49 -7.40
C GLN A 123 7.86 -10.71 -6.09
N LEU A 124 7.21 -11.23 -5.04
CA LEU A 124 7.14 -10.60 -3.71
C LEU A 124 8.51 -10.54 -3.02
N THR A 125 9.34 -11.57 -3.20
CA THR A 125 10.71 -11.58 -2.68
C THR A 125 11.56 -10.51 -3.36
N TRP A 126 11.49 -10.40 -4.69
CA TRP A 126 12.18 -9.33 -5.43
C TRP A 126 11.63 -7.95 -5.11
N ALA A 127 10.32 -7.80 -4.95
CA ALA A 127 9.71 -6.55 -4.49
C ALA A 127 10.29 -6.10 -3.14
N MET A 128 10.45 -7.01 -2.19
CA MET A 128 11.02 -6.74 -0.87
C MET A 128 12.50 -6.33 -0.98
N ILE A 129 13.32 -7.06 -1.74
CA ILE A 129 14.75 -6.75 -1.94
C ILE A 129 14.90 -5.37 -2.60
N LEU A 130 14.19 -5.11 -3.70
CA LEU A 130 14.28 -3.85 -4.41
C LEU A 130 13.73 -2.69 -3.57
N SER A 131 12.65 -2.90 -2.81
CA SER A 131 12.14 -1.89 -1.88
C SER A 131 13.17 -1.51 -0.82
N ALA A 132 13.91 -2.47 -0.28
CA ALA A 132 14.99 -2.21 0.68
C ALA A 132 16.16 -1.45 0.04
N LEU A 133 16.59 -1.85 -1.16
CA LEU A 133 17.66 -1.16 -1.89
C LEU A 133 17.28 0.29 -2.24
N PHE A 134 16.05 0.50 -2.71
CA PHE A 134 15.56 1.85 -3.03
C PHE A 134 15.30 2.68 -1.77
N ALA A 135 14.97 2.08 -0.64
CA ALA A 135 14.89 2.78 0.64
C ALA A 135 16.26 3.29 1.09
N LEU A 136 17.33 2.49 0.93
CA LEU A 136 18.71 2.94 1.18
C LEU A 136 19.12 4.07 0.22
N LEU A 137 18.75 3.97 -1.05
CA LEU A 137 18.98 5.01 -2.04
C LEU A 137 18.24 6.31 -1.67
N MET A 138 16.98 6.23 -1.26
CA MET A 138 16.18 7.37 -0.79
C MET A 138 16.77 8.00 0.47
N MET A 139 17.29 7.19 1.40
CA MET A 139 17.99 7.72 2.58
C MET A 139 19.23 8.52 2.18
N ALA A 140 20.06 8.01 1.26
CA ALA A 140 21.22 8.71 0.75
C ALA A 140 20.83 10.01 0.02
N VAL A 141 19.77 9.98 -0.81
CA VAL A 141 19.21 11.17 -1.47
C VAL A 141 18.72 12.20 -0.44
N PHE A 142 18.04 11.75 0.61
CA PHE A 142 17.56 12.64 1.67
C PHE A 142 18.72 13.36 2.38
N VAL A 143 19.74 12.61 2.81
CA VAL A 143 20.94 13.19 3.44
C VAL A 143 21.68 14.11 2.48
N GLY A 144 21.86 13.70 1.23
CA GLY A 144 22.53 14.52 0.21
C GLY A 144 21.77 15.82 -0.09
N SER A 145 20.44 15.78 -0.14
CA SER A 145 19.61 16.97 -0.31
C SER A 145 19.76 17.96 0.87
N LEU A 146 19.83 17.46 2.10
CA LEU A 146 20.10 18.29 3.27
C LEU A 146 21.48 18.94 3.22
N LEU A 147 22.51 18.18 2.79
CA LEU A 147 23.87 18.71 2.62
C LEU A 147 23.96 19.75 1.51
N SER A 148 23.24 19.54 0.39
CA SER A 148 23.16 20.53 -0.71
C SER A 148 22.51 21.83 -0.23
N ILE A 149 21.40 21.75 0.50
CA ILE A 149 20.74 22.93 1.10
C ILE A 149 21.69 23.67 2.04
N ALA A 150 22.45 22.93 2.86
CA ALA A 150 23.42 23.53 3.81
C ALA A 150 24.60 24.23 3.10
N ARG A 151 25.01 23.76 1.93
CA ARG A 151 26.12 24.32 1.14
C ARG A 151 25.72 25.45 0.22
N GLU A 152 24.62 25.27 -0.51
CA GLU A 152 24.19 26.17 -1.59
C GLU A 152 23.14 27.18 -1.11
N GLY A 153 22.59 26.97 0.08
CA GLY A 153 21.56 27.81 0.67
C GLY A 153 20.14 27.33 0.36
N TRP A 154 19.19 27.97 1.00
CA TRP A 154 17.79 27.54 1.02
C TRP A 154 16.97 27.92 -0.25
N TYR A 155 17.51 28.81 -1.10
CA TYR A 155 16.87 29.25 -2.34
C TYR A 155 17.11 28.32 -3.54
N THR A 156 17.75 27.17 -3.35
CA THR A 156 17.95 26.21 -4.43
C THR A 156 16.64 25.51 -4.80
N PRO A 157 16.44 25.07 -6.06
CA PRO A 157 15.25 24.31 -6.46
C PRO A 157 15.00 23.07 -5.57
N THR A 158 16.06 22.37 -5.18
CA THR A 158 16.02 21.22 -4.26
C THR A 158 15.52 21.65 -2.87
N GLY A 159 16.03 22.78 -2.34
CA GLY A 159 15.59 23.32 -1.06
C GLY A 159 14.12 23.74 -1.08
N LEU A 160 13.71 24.47 -2.11
CA LEU A 160 12.32 24.89 -2.24
C LEU A 160 11.36 23.73 -2.34
N PHE A 161 11.70 22.68 -3.11
CA PHE A 161 10.90 21.47 -3.20
C PHE A 161 10.80 20.74 -1.84
N PHE A 162 11.93 20.64 -1.13
CA PHE A 162 11.98 20.02 0.20
C PHE A 162 11.10 20.77 1.20
N TYR A 163 11.18 22.10 1.26
CA TYR A 163 10.35 22.91 2.15
C TYR A 163 8.87 22.85 1.79
N LEU A 164 8.55 22.81 0.48
CA LEU A 164 7.17 22.63 0.04
C LEU A 164 6.61 21.28 0.53
N LEU A 165 7.40 20.22 0.38
CA LEU A 165 7.02 18.88 0.82
C LEU A 165 6.80 18.82 2.33
N VAL A 166 7.80 19.23 3.12
CA VAL A 166 7.73 19.23 4.59
C VAL A 166 6.61 20.17 5.06
N GLY A 167 6.51 21.37 4.47
CA GLY A 167 5.47 22.34 4.79
C GLY A 167 4.06 21.78 4.57
N THR A 168 3.84 21.03 3.49
CA THR A 168 2.54 20.39 3.22
C THR A 168 2.17 19.40 4.33
N PHE A 169 3.11 18.56 4.76
CA PHE A 169 2.87 17.62 5.87
C PHE A 169 2.64 18.32 7.20
N VAL A 170 3.43 19.37 7.50
CA VAL A 170 3.26 20.15 8.74
C VAL A 170 1.90 20.86 8.76
N ILE A 171 1.50 21.48 7.65
CA ILE A 171 0.18 22.13 7.55
C ILE A 171 -0.93 21.11 7.71
N ALA A 172 -0.83 19.95 7.05
CA ALA A 172 -1.81 18.87 7.22
C ALA A 172 -1.92 18.42 8.69
N GLY A 173 -0.77 18.24 9.38
CA GLY A 173 -0.75 17.88 10.80
C GLY A 173 -1.36 18.95 11.72
N ILE A 174 -1.15 20.23 11.43
CA ILE A 174 -1.79 21.33 12.20
C ILE A 174 -3.30 21.34 12.01
N LEU A 175 -3.77 21.04 10.80
CA LEU A 175 -5.20 20.93 10.51
C LEU A 175 -5.85 19.69 11.16
N HIS A 176 -5.06 18.67 11.51
CA HIS A 176 -5.49 17.43 12.16
C HIS A 176 -4.72 17.20 13.48
N PRO A 177 -4.98 17.97 14.55
CA PRO A 177 -4.16 17.98 15.76
C PRO A 177 -4.15 16.64 16.51
N HIS A 178 -5.19 15.81 16.39
CA HIS A 178 -5.22 14.46 16.98
C HIS A 178 -4.25 13.48 16.31
N GLU A 179 -3.86 13.73 15.05
CA GLU A 179 -2.97 12.91 14.25
C GLU A 179 -1.58 13.56 14.08
N PHE A 180 -1.33 14.66 14.78
CA PHE A 180 -0.06 15.40 14.67
C PHE A 180 1.16 14.55 15.03
N SER A 181 1.02 13.59 15.95
CA SER A 181 2.07 12.65 16.33
C SER A 181 2.52 11.77 15.17
N ASP A 182 1.67 11.55 14.16
CA ASP A 182 1.96 10.68 13.03
C ASP A 182 2.97 11.31 12.05
N LEU A 183 3.24 12.62 12.19
CA LEU A 183 4.31 13.29 11.46
C LEU A 183 5.70 12.68 11.69
N VAL A 184 5.93 12.08 12.86
CA VAL A 184 7.19 11.38 13.16
C VAL A 184 7.43 10.22 12.17
N TRP A 185 6.36 9.56 11.72
CA TRP A 185 6.43 8.49 10.73
C TRP A 185 6.61 8.99 9.29
N GLY A 186 6.46 10.31 9.08
CA GLY A 186 6.60 10.95 7.77
C GLY A 186 7.96 10.72 7.13
N LEU A 187 9.05 10.67 7.93
CA LEU A 187 10.39 10.36 7.43
C LEU A 187 10.47 8.92 6.90
N LEU A 188 9.93 7.96 7.65
CA LEU A 188 9.88 6.56 7.22
C LEU A 188 9.03 6.41 5.95
N TYR A 189 7.89 7.10 5.91
CA TYR A 189 7.03 7.14 4.72
C TYR A 189 7.78 7.68 3.50
N PHE A 190 8.54 8.78 3.66
CA PHE A 190 9.35 9.35 2.58
C PHE A 190 10.37 8.36 2.03
N ILE A 191 11.08 7.65 2.90
CA ILE A 191 12.04 6.61 2.51
C ILE A 191 11.35 5.46 1.76
N CYS A 192 10.10 5.13 2.12
CA CYS A 192 9.32 4.05 1.50
C CYS A 192 8.54 4.46 0.24
N ILE A 193 8.63 5.72 -0.22
CA ILE A 193 7.93 6.18 -1.44
C ILE A 193 8.15 5.26 -2.65
N PRO A 194 9.37 4.82 -3.00
CA PRO A 194 9.56 3.92 -4.14
C PRO A 194 8.87 2.56 -3.96
N ALA A 195 8.82 2.03 -2.75
CA ALA A 195 8.12 0.78 -2.48
C ALA A 195 6.60 0.90 -2.75
N GLY A 196 5.98 1.98 -2.26
CA GLY A 196 4.53 2.21 -2.38
C GLY A 196 4.08 2.74 -3.74
N TYR A 197 4.80 3.69 -4.31
CA TYR A 197 4.39 4.39 -5.52
C TYR A 197 5.02 3.86 -6.81
N LEU A 198 6.02 2.97 -6.71
CA LEU A 198 6.65 2.37 -7.87
C LEU A 198 6.43 0.85 -7.86
N PHE A 199 7.10 0.11 -6.97
CA PHE A 199 7.08 -1.35 -7.01
C PHE A 199 5.70 -1.94 -6.74
N LEU A 200 4.94 -1.39 -5.80
CA LEU A 200 3.60 -1.85 -5.49
C LEU A 200 2.62 -1.64 -6.67
N ILE A 201 2.71 -0.49 -7.36
CA ILE A 201 1.85 -0.19 -8.52
C ILE A 201 2.22 -1.11 -9.69
N ILE A 202 3.52 -1.29 -9.97
CA ILE A 202 3.99 -2.24 -11.00
C ILE A 202 3.49 -3.65 -10.70
N TYR A 203 3.66 -4.12 -9.47
CA TYR A 203 3.19 -5.43 -9.03
C TYR A 203 1.67 -5.59 -9.22
N ALA A 204 0.88 -4.57 -8.84
CA ALA A 204 -0.56 -4.59 -8.98
C ALA A 204 -1.00 -4.65 -10.45
N ILE A 205 -0.39 -3.83 -11.33
CA ILE A 205 -0.73 -3.77 -12.75
C ILE A 205 -0.31 -5.06 -13.47
N CYS A 206 0.89 -5.58 -13.22
CA CYS A 206 1.36 -6.81 -13.85
C CYS A 206 0.54 -8.06 -13.42
N ASN A 207 -0.13 -8.01 -12.28
CA ASN A 207 -0.91 -9.12 -11.73
C ASN A 207 -2.44 -8.89 -11.78
N LEU A 208 -2.95 -8.06 -12.69
CA LEU A 208 -4.38 -7.80 -12.86
C LEU A 208 -5.21 -9.07 -13.06
N ASN A 209 -4.65 -10.08 -13.73
CA ASN A 209 -5.33 -11.35 -14.03
C ASN A 209 -5.44 -12.29 -12.82
N ASN A 210 -4.77 -11.99 -11.72
CA ASN A 210 -4.78 -12.85 -10.53
C ASN A 210 -5.95 -12.48 -9.61
N ILE A 211 -7.02 -13.27 -9.66
CA ILE A 211 -8.27 -13.06 -8.89
C ILE A 211 -8.19 -13.67 -7.48
N SER A 212 -7.07 -14.34 -7.11
CA SER A 212 -6.95 -15.00 -5.82
C SER A 212 -7.13 -14.02 -4.64
N TRP A 213 -7.98 -14.40 -3.68
CA TRP A 213 -8.14 -13.70 -2.43
C TRP A 213 -6.87 -13.85 -1.58
N GLY A 214 -6.58 -12.89 -0.73
CA GLY A 214 -5.32 -12.88 0.01
C GLY A 214 -5.28 -13.87 1.16
N THR A 215 -4.12 -13.99 1.78
CA THR A 215 -3.72 -14.93 2.83
C THR A 215 -4.60 -14.96 4.08
N ARG A 216 -5.44 -13.93 4.33
CA ARG A 216 -6.35 -13.92 5.50
C ARG A 216 -7.40 -15.01 5.45
N GLU A 217 -7.93 -15.37 4.27
CA GLU A 217 -8.91 -16.46 4.15
C GLU A 217 -8.26 -17.80 4.49
N ASN A 218 -7.02 -18.01 4.06
CA ASN A 218 -6.28 -19.23 4.39
C ASN A 218 -5.95 -19.30 5.89
N LYS A 219 -5.57 -18.18 6.54
CA LYS A 219 -5.38 -18.14 8.00
C LYS A 219 -6.68 -18.40 8.76
N SER A 220 -7.80 -17.86 8.29
CA SER A 220 -9.11 -18.11 8.90
C SER A 220 -9.56 -19.57 8.73
N ALA A 221 -9.31 -20.17 7.57
CA ALA A 221 -9.60 -21.60 7.34
C ALA A 221 -8.68 -22.52 8.19
N VAL A 222 -7.41 -22.18 8.34
CA VAL A 222 -6.49 -22.91 9.21
C VAL A 222 -6.90 -22.80 10.68
N LEU A 223 -7.25 -21.60 11.16
CA LEU A 223 -7.73 -21.38 12.52
C LEU A 223 -9.08 -22.09 12.80
N GLN A 224 -9.95 -22.17 11.81
CA GLN A 224 -11.19 -22.93 11.92
C GLN A 224 -10.93 -24.45 11.98
N ASN A 225 -9.99 -24.97 11.17
CA ASN A 225 -9.60 -26.37 11.21
C ASN A 225 -8.90 -26.72 12.53
N ASP A 226 -7.97 -25.91 13.02
CA ASP A 226 -7.33 -26.08 14.33
C ASP A 226 -8.37 -26.03 15.48
N GLY A 227 -9.35 -25.14 15.37
CA GLY A 227 -10.44 -25.05 16.34
C GLY A 227 -11.36 -26.29 16.32
N GLN A 228 -11.59 -26.89 15.15
CA GLN A 228 -12.36 -28.14 15.02
C GLN A 228 -11.57 -29.36 15.52
N ASP A 229 -10.28 -29.44 15.23
CA ASP A 229 -9.42 -30.52 15.66
C ASP A 229 -9.23 -30.50 17.19
N ARG A 230 -9.04 -29.32 17.80
CA ARG A 230 -9.06 -29.18 19.27
C ARG A 230 -10.38 -29.56 19.93
N LYS A 231 -11.53 -29.26 19.29
CA LYS A 231 -12.84 -29.70 19.79
C LYS A 231 -13.03 -31.20 19.68
N LYS A 232 -12.54 -31.83 18.59
CA LYS A 232 -12.57 -33.30 18.44
C LYS A 232 -11.65 -34.00 19.42
N SER A 233 -10.47 -33.45 19.68
CA SER A 233 -9.53 -33.99 20.68
C SER A 233 -10.13 -33.97 22.10
N LYS A 234 -10.66 -32.79 22.52
CA LYS A 234 -11.32 -32.67 23.83
C LYS A 234 -12.54 -33.59 23.97
N LYS A 235 -13.31 -33.80 22.91
CA LYS A 235 -14.45 -34.71 22.95
C LYS A 235 -14.01 -36.16 23.10
N LYS A 236 -12.91 -36.58 22.46
CA LYS A 236 -12.33 -37.90 22.66
C LYS A 236 -11.79 -38.11 24.08
N GLU A 237 -11.07 -37.14 24.65
CA GLU A 237 -10.58 -37.16 26.01
C GLU A 237 -11.73 -37.32 27.02
N THR A 238 -12.84 -36.57 26.82
CA THR A 238 -14.02 -36.66 27.68
C THR A 238 -14.73 -38.01 27.54
N GLU A 239 -14.81 -38.57 26.33
CA GLU A 239 -15.39 -39.91 26.10
C GLU A 239 -14.55 -41.02 26.68
N GLU A 240 -13.21 -40.90 26.66
CA GLU A 240 -12.26 -41.86 27.33
C GLU A 240 -12.32 -41.76 28.85
N GLU A 241 -12.46 -40.57 29.44
CA GLU A 241 -12.66 -40.37 30.88
C GLU A 241 -13.98 -41.03 31.36
N ILE A 242 -15.07 -40.82 30.61
CA ILE A 242 -16.36 -41.44 30.96
C ILE A 242 -16.33 -42.96 30.84
N ASP A 243 -15.58 -43.52 29.88
CA ASP A 243 -15.44 -44.97 29.74
C ASP A 243 -14.50 -45.60 30.79
N CYS A 244 -13.50 -44.83 31.25
CA CYS A 244 -12.67 -45.21 32.41
C CYS A 244 -13.48 -45.22 33.71
N ASP A 245 -14.34 -44.23 33.95
CA ASP A 245 -15.15 -44.14 35.17
C ASP A 245 -16.18 -45.27 35.23
N LYS A 246 -16.84 -45.58 34.08
CA LYS A 246 -17.75 -46.74 33.96
C LYS A 246 -17.06 -48.09 34.10
N ARG A 247 -15.76 -48.20 33.85
CA ARG A 247 -14.99 -49.40 34.07
C ARG A 247 -14.62 -49.60 35.56
N ASN A 248 -14.37 -48.48 36.25
CA ASN A 248 -14.02 -48.52 37.68
C ASN A 248 -15.23 -48.89 38.55
N ASP A 249 -16.43 -48.41 38.20
CA ASP A 249 -17.68 -48.75 38.92
C ASP A 249 -18.06 -50.25 38.80
N ARG A 250 -17.58 -50.93 37.75
CA ARG A 250 -17.85 -52.40 37.55
C ARG A 250 -16.97 -53.30 38.40
N TRP A 251 -15.99 -52.79 39.12
CA TRP A 251 -15.10 -53.58 40.01
C TRP A 251 -15.46 -53.43 41.48
N HIS A 252 -16.49 -52.67 41.81
CA HIS A 252 -16.94 -52.39 43.16
C HIS A 252 -18.33 -53.04 43.51
N ASP A 253 -18.94 -53.73 42.55
CA ASP A 253 -20.12 -54.63 42.74
C ASP A 253 -19.65 -56.11 42.67
#